data_897ef88a9a027ec448f39b84fa6dbbfd
#
_entry.id   897ef88a9a027ec448f39b84fa6dbbfd
#
_cell.length_a   1.000
_cell.length_b   1.000
_cell.length_c   1.000
_cell.angle_alpha   90.00
_cell.angle_beta   90.00
_cell.angle_gamma   90.00
#
_symmetry.space_group_name_H-M   'P 1'
#
loop_
_entity.id
_entity.type
_entity.pdbx_description
1 polymer ?
#
loop_
_entity_poly.entity_id
_entity_poly.type
_entity_poly.pdbx_seq_one_letter_code
_entity_poly.pdbx_strand_id
1 'polypeptide(L)'
;MRTLLALVLCAPTLAPALAFAEDITLENLVRAETDHMIRANIEAFGLEVGQIVHQRETVDLANQPVIRMNVDTIYSSLVLDLSEPVEITLPEIDGRYQSMHVINQEHYMFVEATPGTYRLTEEEVGTRFAAVTFRTFIDPSDPDDVKAAHVAQDGINVSGGGSGPFEAPDWDTGQLAVARKALNDLAAEISFDSARAFGRKGEVDPVHFLVGGIAGWAGLPAHGAIYLIDAVDQNDGKTPYAVTAKDVPVDAFWSVTIYNADGYMEPNDLGRNNYNNVTAEPNDDGSITIHMGGCDDGRVNCIPVTPGWSYAVRLYQPRKEILDGSWTFPEIKPVN
;
A
#
# COMPACT_ATOMS: atom_id res chain seq x y z
N MET A 1 2.18 31.38 -78.62
CA MET A 1 2.88 30.51 -77.71
C MET A 1 2.79 31.14 -76.32
N ARG A 2 1.96 30.58 -75.41
CA ARG A 2 1.83 31.03 -74.01
C ARG A 2 2.50 29.95 -73.16
N THR A 3 3.62 30.29 -72.52
CA THR A 3 4.38 29.41 -71.62
C THR A 3 3.70 29.45 -70.25
N LEU A 4 3.14 28.32 -69.80
CA LEU A 4 2.65 28.17 -68.44
C LEU A 4 3.87 27.87 -67.52
N LEU A 5 4.09 28.74 -66.55
CA LEU A 5 5.03 28.51 -65.46
C LEU A 5 4.29 27.70 -64.34
N ALA A 6 4.68 26.49 -64.14
CA ALA A 6 4.15 25.66 -62.99
C ALA A 6 4.91 26.03 -61.74
N LEU A 7 4.21 26.58 -60.75
CA LEU A 7 4.72 26.86 -59.44
C LEU A 7 4.65 25.56 -58.62
N VAL A 8 5.81 24.95 -58.33
CA VAL A 8 5.90 23.80 -57.40
C VAL A 8 5.91 24.35 -55.98
N LEU A 9 4.78 24.20 -55.28
CA LEU A 9 4.71 24.41 -53.83
C LEU A 9 5.39 23.23 -53.11
N CYS A 10 6.60 23.45 -52.57
CA CYS A 10 7.21 22.55 -51.59
C CYS A 10 6.54 22.75 -50.24
N ALA A 11 5.70 21.83 -49.82
CA ALA A 11 5.20 21.78 -48.45
C ALA A 11 6.35 21.34 -47.51
N PRO A 12 6.58 22.06 -46.41
CA PRO A 12 7.58 21.62 -45.42
C PRO A 12 7.07 20.33 -44.75
N THR A 13 7.81 19.22 -44.93
CA THR A 13 7.63 18.03 -44.13
C THR A 13 8.11 18.33 -42.71
N LEU A 14 7.18 18.53 -41.76
CA LEU A 14 7.52 18.49 -40.34
C LEU A 14 8.03 17.08 -40.03
N ALA A 15 9.34 16.96 -39.81
CA ALA A 15 9.89 15.77 -39.19
C ALA A 15 9.32 15.68 -37.75
N PRO A 16 8.88 14.48 -37.28
CA PRO A 16 8.48 14.34 -35.89
C PRO A 16 9.69 14.72 -35.03
N ALA A 17 9.50 15.63 -34.09
CA ALA A 17 10.48 15.91 -33.05
C ALA A 17 10.71 14.58 -32.28
N LEU A 18 11.95 14.15 -32.23
CA LEU A 18 12.33 13.08 -31.30
C LEU A 18 12.02 13.60 -29.90
N ALA A 19 10.98 13.07 -29.27
CA ALA A 19 10.73 13.31 -27.85
C ALA A 19 11.88 12.61 -27.10
N PHE A 20 12.73 13.40 -26.46
CA PHE A 20 13.71 12.87 -25.51
C PHE A 20 12.98 12.62 -24.19
N ALA A 21 13.32 11.51 -23.52
CA ALA A 21 12.83 11.26 -22.16
C ALA A 21 13.23 12.43 -21.24
N GLU A 22 12.36 12.76 -20.30
CA GLU A 22 12.59 13.82 -19.32
C GLU A 22 13.58 13.37 -18.26
N ASP A 23 14.62 14.17 -18.03
CA ASP A 23 15.66 13.89 -17.04
C ASP A 23 15.11 13.86 -15.61
N ILE A 24 15.60 12.92 -14.80
CA ILE A 24 15.27 12.82 -13.38
C ILE A 24 16.12 13.79 -12.56
N THR A 25 15.46 14.59 -11.75
CA THR A 25 16.07 15.50 -10.77
C THR A 25 15.56 15.18 -9.36
N LEU A 26 16.18 15.77 -8.32
CA LEU A 26 15.67 15.57 -6.95
C LEU A 26 14.26 16.16 -6.76
N GLU A 27 13.92 17.20 -7.52
CA GLU A 27 12.62 17.88 -7.45
C GLU A 27 11.50 17.08 -8.09
N ASN A 28 11.79 16.28 -9.13
CA ASN A 28 10.77 15.51 -9.84
C ASN A 28 10.83 13.99 -9.57
N LEU A 29 11.81 13.51 -8.78
CA LEU A 29 12.05 12.09 -8.57
C LEU A 29 10.82 11.35 -8.01
N VAL A 30 10.17 11.88 -6.97
CA VAL A 30 8.99 11.26 -6.36
C VAL A 30 7.80 11.27 -7.32
N ARG A 31 7.66 12.33 -8.12
CA ARG A 31 6.66 12.42 -9.19
C ARG A 31 6.91 11.37 -10.27
N ALA A 32 8.14 11.26 -10.76
CA ALA A 32 8.51 10.27 -11.78
C ALA A 32 8.30 8.84 -11.29
N GLU A 33 8.65 8.56 -10.03
CA GLU A 33 8.37 7.27 -9.38
C GLU A 33 6.86 6.99 -9.33
N THR A 34 6.05 7.97 -8.92
CA THR A 34 4.61 7.79 -8.81
C THR A 34 3.96 7.56 -10.18
N ASP A 35 4.34 8.34 -11.19
CA ASP A 35 3.86 8.13 -12.56
C ASP A 35 4.27 6.75 -13.11
N HIS A 36 5.49 6.29 -12.79
CA HIS A 36 5.94 4.94 -13.13
C HIS A 36 5.11 3.87 -12.43
N MET A 37 4.85 4.02 -11.13
CA MET A 37 4.05 3.06 -10.36
C MET A 37 2.59 3.02 -10.80
N ILE A 38 1.99 4.17 -11.17
CA ILE A 38 0.65 4.21 -11.76
C ILE A 38 0.61 3.43 -13.09
N ARG A 39 1.58 3.65 -13.99
CA ARG A 39 1.69 2.88 -15.24
C ARG A 39 1.87 1.38 -14.98
N ALA A 40 2.74 1.01 -14.05
CA ALA A 40 2.97 -0.39 -13.68
C ALA A 40 1.71 -1.06 -13.14
N ASN A 41 0.92 -0.35 -12.32
CA ASN A 41 -0.35 -0.85 -11.82
C ASN A 41 -1.41 -0.98 -12.93
N ILE A 42 -1.48 0.00 -13.84
CA ILE A 42 -2.36 -0.08 -15.03
C ILE A 42 -2.05 -1.35 -15.83
N GLU A 43 -0.77 -1.62 -16.09
CA GLU A 43 -0.34 -2.80 -16.85
C GLU A 43 -0.58 -4.11 -16.07
N ALA A 44 -0.18 -4.16 -14.79
CA ALA A 44 -0.24 -5.37 -13.98
C ALA A 44 -1.68 -5.82 -13.68
N PHE A 45 -2.60 -4.88 -13.47
CA PHE A 45 -3.99 -5.16 -13.09
C PHE A 45 -4.99 -4.94 -14.21
N GLY A 46 -4.54 -4.53 -15.40
CA GLY A 46 -5.43 -4.23 -16.53
C GLY A 46 -6.38 -3.06 -16.24
N LEU A 47 -5.91 -2.02 -15.56
CA LEU A 47 -6.75 -0.90 -15.18
C LEU A 47 -7.07 -0.03 -16.40
N GLU A 48 -8.31 0.45 -16.47
CA GLU A 48 -8.70 1.57 -17.32
C GLU A 48 -9.00 2.78 -16.43
N VAL A 49 -8.63 3.98 -16.89
CA VAL A 49 -8.89 5.22 -16.13
C VAL A 49 -10.39 5.36 -15.88
N GLY A 50 -10.77 5.61 -14.63
CA GLY A 50 -12.15 5.71 -14.18
C GLY A 50 -12.84 4.38 -13.87
N GLN A 51 -12.19 3.24 -14.07
CA GLN A 51 -12.75 1.92 -13.78
C GLN A 51 -12.07 1.26 -12.59
N ILE A 52 -12.86 0.79 -11.63
CA ILE A 52 -12.37 0.05 -10.46
C ILE A 52 -12.16 -1.42 -10.82
N VAL A 53 -11.02 -1.98 -10.40
CA VAL A 53 -10.72 -3.40 -10.49
C VAL A 53 -10.53 -3.98 -9.09
N HIS A 54 -11.24 -5.05 -8.77
CA HIS A 54 -11.16 -5.73 -7.49
C HIS A 54 -10.24 -6.95 -7.56
N GLN A 55 -9.19 -6.97 -6.75
CA GLN A 55 -8.42 -8.17 -6.45
C GLN A 55 -9.19 -8.93 -5.36
N ARG A 56 -9.68 -10.13 -5.70
CA ARG A 56 -10.62 -10.89 -4.84
C ARG A 56 -9.92 -11.80 -3.84
N GLU A 57 -8.63 -11.98 -3.98
CA GLU A 57 -7.84 -12.88 -3.15
C GLU A 57 -6.71 -12.10 -2.46
N THR A 58 -6.25 -12.62 -1.35
CA THR A 58 -5.00 -12.16 -0.71
C THR A 58 -3.80 -12.52 -1.59
N VAL A 59 -2.63 -11.98 -1.25
CA VAL A 59 -1.42 -12.25 -2.02
C VAL A 59 -1.13 -13.75 -2.12
N ASP A 60 -0.80 -14.20 -3.33
CA ASP A 60 -0.28 -15.55 -3.56
C ASP A 60 1.12 -15.65 -2.97
N LEU A 61 1.31 -16.52 -1.97
CA LEU A 61 2.60 -16.71 -1.30
C LEU A 61 3.69 -17.22 -2.25
N ALA A 62 3.32 -17.88 -3.35
CA ALA A 62 4.26 -18.34 -4.36
C ALA A 62 4.71 -17.23 -5.33
N ASN A 63 3.97 -16.10 -5.36
CA ASN A 63 4.24 -15.00 -6.29
C ASN A 63 4.03 -13.64 -5.61
N GLN A 64 4.87 -13.31 -4.65
CA GLN A 64 4.84 -12.05 -3.93
C GLN A 64 5.66 -11.00 -4.68
N PRO A 65 5.05 -9.96 -5.28
CA PRO A 65 5.77 -8.99 -6.11
C PRO A 65 6.71 -8.07 -5.34
N VAL A 66 6.47 -7.89 -4.02
CA VAL A 66 7.29 -7.06 -3.13
C VAL A 66 7.40 -7.73 -1.75
N ILE A 67 8.44 -7.34 -1.00
CA ILE A 67 8.59 -7.79 0.39
C ILE A 67 7.49 -7.22 1.30
N ARG A 68 7.26 -7.85 2.45
CA ARG A 68 6.37 -7.39 3.53
C ARG A 68 4.92 -7.20 3.09
N MET A 69 4.44 -8.05 2.19
CA MET A 69 3.04 -8.06 1.75
C MET A 69 2.08 -8.26 2.94
N ASN A 70 0.85 -7.81 2.75
CA ASN A 70 -0.24 -7.91 3.70
C ASN A 70 -1.23 -9.02 3.29
N VAL A 71 -1.74 -9.77 4.26
CA VAL A 71 -2.81 -10.78 4.06
C VAL A 71 -4.07 -10.49 4.87
N ASP A 72 -4.10 -9.37 5.61
CA ASP A 72 -5.29 -8.97 6.37
C ASP A 72 -6.35 -8.29 5.50
N THR A 73 -5.98 -7.84 4.31
CA THR A 73 -6.90 -7.11 3.41
C THR A 73 -6.76 -7.58 1.97
N ILE A 74 -7.87 -7.55 1.25
CA ILE A 74 -7.90 -7.58 -0.22
C ILE A 74 -7.99 -6.16 -0.75
N TYR A 75 -7.59 -5.98 -2.02
CA TYR A 75 -7.42 -4.67 -2.61
C TYR A 75 -8.41 -4.43 -3.75
N SER A 76 -8.76 -3.16 -3.95
CA SER A 76 -9.36 -2.70 -5.19
C SER A 76 -8.55 -1.50 -5.67
N SER A 77 -8.32 -1.43 -6.97
CA SER A 77 -7.46 -0.41 -7.59
C SER A 77 -8.22 0.40 -8.62
N LEU A 78 -7.92 1.68 -8.68
CA LEU A 78 -8.55 2.64 -9.58
C LEU A 78 -7.54 3.74 -9.92
N VAL A 79 -7.55 4.21 -11.17
CA VAL A 79 -6.87 5.44 -11.58
C VAL A 79 -7.92 6.45 -11.97
N LEU A 80 -7.88 7.64 -11.39
CA LEU A 80 -8.80 8.75 -11.66
C LEU A 80 -8.21 9.74 -12.67
N ASP A 81 -9.06 10.28 -13.54
CA ASP A 81 -8.85 11.54 -14.25
C ASP A 81 -9.78 12.60 -13.65
N LEU A 82 -9.23 13.53 -12.89
CA LEU A 82 -9.94 14.58 -12.17
C LEU A 82 -10.13 15.86 -13.03
N SER A 83 -9.98 15.77 -14.37
CA SER A 83 -10.40 16.86 -15.28
C SER A 83 -11.87 17.22 -15.12
N GLU A 84 -12.67 16.28 -14.60
CA GLU A 84 -14.03 16.46 -14.09
C GLU A 84 -14.12 15.86 -12.68
N PRO A 85 -15.00 16.39 -11.81
CA PRO A 85 -15.17 15.86 -10.45
C PRO A 85 -15.58 14.39 -10.43
N VAL A 86 -15.06 13.64 -9.46
CA VAL A 86 -15.42 12.23 -9.20
C VAL A 86 -16.14 12.13 -7.87
N GLU A 87 -17.18 11.31 -7.79
CA GLU A 87 -17.78 10.89 -6.54
C GLU A 87 -17.47 9.42 -6.27
N ILE A 88 -16.95 9.12 -5.08
CA ILE A 88 -16.68 7.76 -4.60
C ILE A 88 -17.50 7.53 -3.35
N THR A 89 -18.28 6.45 -3.34
CA THR A 89 -19.06 6.04 -2.18
C THR A 89 -18.45 4.79 -1.56
N LEU A 90 -18.08 4.87 -0.28
CA LEU A 90 -17.77 3.73 0.56
C LEU A 90 -19.07 3.21 1.18
N PRO A 91 -19.40 1.91 1.06
CA PRO A 91 -20.65 1.35 1.58
C PRO A 91 -20.64 1.27 3.11
N GLU A 92 -21.83 1.23 3.71
CA GLU A 92 -22.02 0.76 5.08
C GLU A 92 -21.79 -0.75 5.14
N ILE A 93 -20.82 -1.20 5.94
CA ILE A 93 -20.43 -2.61 6.07
C ILE A 93 -20.23 -2.95 7.54
N ASP A 94 -21.10 -3.72 8.13
CA ASP A 94 -21.20 -4.11 9.55
C ASP A 94 -19.84 -4.31 10.28
N GLY A 95 -19.20 -3.20 10.70
CA GLY A 95 -17.96 -3.19 11.47
C GLY A 95 -16.69 -3.68 10.71
N ARG A 96 -16.81 -4.06 9.44
CA ARG A 96 -15.65 -4.44 8.62
C ARG A 96 -14.82 -3.22 8.25
N TYR A 97 -13.51 -3.29 8.44
CA TYR A 97 -12.62 -2.25 7.94
C TYR A 97 -12.61 -2.21 6.42
N GLN A 98 -12.89 -1.04 5.87
CA GLN A 98 -12.65 -0.70 4.48
C GLN A 98 -12.11 0.72 4.41
N SER A 99 -11.10 0.95 3.60
CA SER A 99 -10.54 2.29 3.42
C SER A 99 -10.33 2.63 1.95
N MET A 100 -10.44 3.92 1.64
CA MET A 100 -10.07 4.56 0.38
C MET A 100 -8.80 5.36 0.60
N HIS A 101 -7.73 5.01 -0.08
CA HIS A 101 -6.44 5.68 -0.04
C HIS A 101 -6.20 6.37 -1.38
N VAL A 102 -6.22 7.69 -1.40
CA VAL A 102 -6.04 8.53 -2.58
C VAL A 102 -4.61 9.05 -2.61
N ILE A 103 -3.89 8.81 -3.72
CA ILE A 103 -2.49 9.19 -3.93
C ILE A 103 -2.42 10.01 -5.20
N ASN A 104 -2.04 11.27 -5.10
CA ASN A 104 -1.86 12.13 -6.26
C ASN A 104 -0.52 11.86 -6.97
N GLN A 105 -0.32 12.40 -8.17
CA GLN A 105 0.90 12.17 -8.93
C GLN A 105 2.17 12.71 -8.25
N GLU A 106 2.06 13.67 -7.33
CA GLU A 106 3.18 14.14 -6.51
C GLU A 106 3.45 13.27 -5.28
N HIS A 107 2.72 12.14 -5.12
CA HIS A 107 2.74 11.24 -3.97
C HIS A 107 2.21 11.84 -2.66
N TYR A 108 1.56 13.01 -2.69
CA TYR A 108 0.76 13.43 -1.54
C TYR A 108 -0.53 12.63 -1.48
N MET A 109 -0.99 12.34 -0.27
CA MET A 109 -2.07 11.39 -0.10
C MET A 109 -2.92 11.66 1.14
N PHE A 110 -4.08 11.00 1.14
CA PHE A 110 -4.94 10.91 2.31
C PHE A 110 -5.69 9.58 2.30
N VAL A 111 -6.22 9.20 3.45
CA VAL A 111 -7.01 7.97 3.60
C VAL A 111 -8.31 8.29 4.32
N GLU A 112 -9.40 7.70 3.84
CA GLU A 112 -10.73 7.75 4.43
C GLU A 112 -11.23 6.32 4.67
N ALA A 113 -11.85 6.09 5.82
CA ALA A 113 -12.39 4.78 6.17
C ALA A 113 -13.81 4.85 6.77
N THR A 114 -14.38 6.05 6.83
CA THR A 114 -15.78 6.23 7.24
C THR A 114 -16.69 5.96 6.04
N PRO A 115 -17.76 5.15 6.16
CA PRO A 115 -18.76 5.01 5.11
C PRO A 115 -19.35 6.38 4.72
N GLY A 116 -19.58 6.58 3.40
CA GLY A 116 -20.11 7.85 2.90
C GLY A 116 -19.67 8.15 1.48
N THR A 117 -20.16 9.26 0.93
CA THR A 117 -19.82 9.72 -0.41
C THR A 117 -18.80 10.86 -0.33
N TYR A 118 -17.67 10.67 -1.02
CA TYR A 118 -16.57 11.62 -1.11
C TYR A 118 -16.51 12.19 -2.52
N ARG A 119 -16.57 13.52 -2.61
CA ARG A 119 -16.36 14.23 -3.88
C ARG A 119 -14.89 14.62 -3.98
N LEU A 120 -14.24 14.20 -5.06
CA LEU A 120 -12.84 14.48 -5.34
C LEU A 120 -12.72 15.39 -6.55
N THR A 121 -11.88 16.42 -6.45
CA THR A 121 -11.57 17.37 -7.53
C THR A 121 -10.06 17.48 -7.68
N GLU A 122 -9.60 17.94 -8.86
CA GLU A 122 -8.18 18.22 -9.08
C GLU A 122 -7.62 19.24 -8.06
N GLU A 123 -8.42 20.25 -7.68
CA GLU A 123 -8.02 21.25 -6.68
C GLU A 123 -7.77 20.63 -5.29
N GLU A 124 -8.64 19.70 -4.84
CA GLU A 124 -8.54 19.06 -3.52
C GLU A 124 -7.45 17.99 -3.48
N VAL A 125 -7.29 17.24 -4.57
CA VAL A 125 -6.31 16.15 -4.69
C VAL A 125 -4.93 16.67 -5.07
N GLY A 126 -4.86 17.74 -5.87
CA GLY A 126 -3.64 18.46 -6.20
C GLY A 126 -3.03 18.10 -7.56
N THR A 127 -3.52 17.07 -8.25
CA THR A 127 -3.13 16.71 -9.62
C THR A 127 -4.30 16.15 -10.40
N ARG A 128 -4.24 16.24 -11.75
CA ARG A 128 -5.27 15.70 -12.63
C ARG A 128 -5.48 14.20 -12.47
N PHE A 129 -4.40 13.42 -12.39
CA PHE A 129 -4.51 11.99 -12.17
C PHE A 129 -4.19 11.63 -10.72
N ALA A 130 -4.87 10.60 -10.23
CA ALA A 130 -4.59 10.02 -8.92
C ALA A 130 -4.78 8.50 -8.96
N ALA A 131 -3.92 7.78 -8.24
CA ALA A 131 -4.17 6.39 -7.91
C ALA A 131 -5.06 6.30 -6.67
N VAL A 132 -6.02 5.39 -6.68
CA VAL A 132 -6.85 5.08 -5.52
C VAL A 132 -6.74 3.60 -5.23
N THR A 133 -6.40 3.28 -3.98
CA THR A 133 -6.35 1.91 -3.49
C THR A 133 -7.34 1.74 -2.35
N PHE A 134 -8.26 0.81 -2.49
CA PHE A 134 -9.15 0.42 -1.40
C PHE A 134 -8.60 -0.82 -0.71
N ARG A 135 -8.66 -0.85 0.61
CA ARG A 135 -8.32 -2.01 1.43
C ARG A 135 -9.60 -2.49 2.12
N THR A 136 -9.95 -3.75 1.94
CA THR A 136 -11.11 -4.37 2.58
C THR A 136 -10.62 -5.53 3.44
N PHE A 137 -10.89 -5.50 4.74
CA PHE A 137 -10.52 -6.57 5.67
C PHE A 137 -11.11 -7.90 5.24
N ILE A 138 -10.36 -8.99 5.44
CA ILE A 138 -10.76 -10.35 5.13
C ILE A 138 -10.13 -11.35 6.10
N ASP A 139 -10.91 -12.35 6.52
CA ASP A 139 -10.37 -13.62 7.02
C ASP A 139 -10.36 -14.64 5.87
N PRO A 140 -9.21 -14.90 5.24
CA PRO A 140 -9.15 -15.82 4.12
C PRO A 140 -9.41 -17.29 4.51
N SER A 141 -9.44 -17.61 5.79
CA SER A 141 -9.75 -18.96 6.29
C SER A 141 -11.25 -19.21 6.51
N ASP A 142 -12.06 -18.17 6.50
CA ASP A 142 -13.52 -18.26 6.62
C ASP A 142 -14.20 -17.97 5.26
N PRO A 143 -14.76 -19.00 4.59
CA PRO A 143 -15.44 -18.81 3.31
C PRO A 143 -16.65 -17.86 3.35
N ASP A 144 -17.29 -17.69 4.49
CA ASP A 144 -18.40 -16.75 4.62
C ASP A 144 -17.90 -15.31 4.81
N ASP A 145 -16.78 -15.13 5.50
CA ASP A 145 -16.10 -13.83 5.56
C ASP A 145 -15.53 -13.40 4.20
N VAL A 146 -14.97 -14.34 3.42
CA VAL A 146 -14.52 -14.10 2.04
C VAL A 146 -15.66 -13.55 1.18
N LYS A 147 -16.85 -14.16 1.24
CA LYS A 147 -18.03 -13.67 0.49
C LYS A 147 -18.45 -12.27 0.97
N ALA A 148 -18.46 -12.04 2.28
CA ALA A 148 -18.81 -10.76 2.85
C ALA A 148 -17.82 -9.65 2.45
N ALA A 149 -16.51 -9.96 2.40
CA ALA A 149 -15.47 -9.06 1.92
C ALA A 149 -15.68 -8.71 0.43
N HIS A 150 -16.06 -9.67 -0.41
CA HIS A 150 -16.39 -9.42 -1.82
C HIS A 150 -17.62 -8.52 -1.97
N VAL A 151 -18.67 -8.74 -1.17
CA VAL A 151 -19.85 -7.87 -1.15
C VAL A 151 -19.47 -6.45 -0.75
N ALA A 152 -18.56 -6.28 0.23
CA ALA A 152 -18.06 -4.98 0.63
C ALA A 152 -17.27 -4.28 -0.49
N GLN A 153 -16.47 -5.02 -1.28
CA GLN A 153 -15.81 -4.48 -2.47
C GLN A 153 -16.83 -4.06 -3.53
N ASP A 154 -17.84 -4.92 -3.82
CA ASP A 154 -18.88 -4.65 -4.82
C ASP A 154 -19.76 -3.44 -4.45
N GLY A 155 -19.81 -3.09 -3.16
CA GLY A 155 -20.52 -1.92 -2.67
C GLY A 155 -19.81 -0.58 -2.92
N ILE A 156 -18.52 -0.59 -3.31
CA ILE A 156 -17.81 0.63 -3.67
C ILE A 156 -18.37 1.16 -5.00
N ASN A 157 -18.87 2.39 -4.99
CA ASN A 157 -19.39 3.03 -6.20
C ASN A 157 -18.52 4.21 -6.60
N VAL A 158 -18.26 4.32 -7.91
CA VAL A 158 -17.47 5.40 -8.52
C VAL A 158 -18.28 6.02 -9.65
N SER A 159 -18.38 7.34 -9.69
CA SER A 159 -19.10 8.06 -10.74
C SER A 159 -18.45 9.40 -11.07
N GLY A 160 -18.63 9.87 -12.30
CA GLY A 160 -18.00 11.09 -12.81
C GLY A 160 -16.57 10.86 -13.28
N GLY A 161 -15.79 11.94 -13.35
CA GLY A 161 -14.41 11.93 -13.82
C GLY A 161 -14.26 12.07 -15.33
N GLY A 162 -13.06 12.42 -15.76
CA GLY A 162 -12.64 12.42 -17.16
C GLY A 162 -12.45 10.98 -17.68
N SER A 163 -12.33 10.84 -18.98
CA SER A 163 -12.07 9.59 -19.66
C SER A 163 -10.90 9.76 -20.63
N GLY A 164 -10.04 8.78 -20.70
CA GLY A 164 -8.88 8.80 -21.60
C GLY A 164 -7.72 8.03 -20.98
N PRO A 165 -6.61 7.90 -21.69
CA PRO A 165 -5.46 7.23 -21.16
C PRO A 165 -4.81 8.05 -20.04
N PHE A 166 -4.11 7.38 -19.15
CA PHE A 166 -3.24 8.04 -18.18
C PHE A 166 -2.11 8.79 -18.91
N GLU A 167 -1.97 10.06 -18.60
CA GLU A 167 -0.97 10.95 -19.19
C GLU A 167 0.07 11.35 -18.16
N ALA A 168 1.34 11.15 -18.50
CA ALA A 168 2.47 11.60 -17.72
C ALA A 168 3.68 11.79 -18.64
N PRO A 169 4.70 12.58 -18.26
CA PRO A 169 5.93 12.71 -19.01
C PRO A 169 6.57 11.37 -19.34
N ASP A 170 7.36 11.33 -20.40
CA ASP A 170 8.21 10.19 -20.71
C ASP A 170 9.52 10.32 -19.90
N TRP A 171 9.51 9.79 -18.68
CA TRP A 171 10.64 9.87 -17.76
C TRP A 171 11.82 8.98 -18.18
N ASP A 172 13.07 9.43 -17.93
CA ASP A 172 14.25 8.58 -18.10
C ASP A 172 14.23 7.44 -17.07
N THR A 173 13.76 6.27 -17.51
CA THR A 173 13.63 5.08 -16.66
C THR A 173 14.97 4.52 -16.19
N GLY A 174 16.07 4.80 -16.92
CA GLY A 174 17.42 4.42 -16.52
C GLY A 174 17.90 5.22 -15.32
N GLN A 175 17.75 6.56 -15.38
CA GLN A 175 18.05 7.44 -14.24
C GLN A 175 17.16 7.12 -13.04
N LEU A 176 15.85 6.90 -13.26
CA LEU A 176 14.91 6.52 -12.22
C LEU A 176 15.31 5.23 -11.51
N ALA A 177 15.71 4.20 -12.25
CA ALA A 177 16.17 2.92 -11.68
C ALA A 177 17.42 3.09 -10.79
N VAL A 178 18.37 3.93 -11.19
CA VAL A 178 19.56 4.25 -10.38
C VAL A 178 19.18 4.94 -9.09
N ALA A 179 18.33 5.97 -9.17
CA ALA A 179 17.87 6.72 -7.99
C ALA A 179 17.06 5.83 -7.03
N ARG A 180 16.16 5.00 -7.58
CA ARG A 180 15.39 4.01 -6.80
C ARG A 180 16.29 3.06 -6.04
N LYS A 181 17.28 2.48 -6.70
CA LYS A 181 18.22 1.58 -6.04
C LYS A 181 18.96 2.27 -4.90
N ALA A 182 19.48 3.47 -5.13
CA ALA A 182 20.24 4.21 -4.12
C ALA A 182 19.40 4.52 -2.86
N LEU A 183 18.14 4.93 -3.03
CA LEU A 183 17.25 5.24 -1.91
C LEU A 183 16.74 3.98 -1.20
N ASN A 184 16.53 2.88 -1.91
CA ASN A 184 16.21 1.59 -1.28
C ASN A 184 17.40 1.05 -0.47
N ASP A 185 18.62 1.12 -1.01
CA ASP A 185 19.84 0.75 -0.28
C ASP A 185 19.99 1.61 0.99
N LEU A 186 19.75 2.93 0.89
CA LEU A 186 19.78 3.83 2.04
C LEU A 186 18.73 3.45 3.09
N ALA A 187 17.49 3.21 2.68
CA ALA A 187 16.38 2.86 3.57
C ALA A 187 16.57 1.50 4.26
N ALA A 188 17.36 0.59 3.67
CA ALA A 188 17.71 -0.69 4.28
C ALA A 188 18.72 -0.54 5.43
N GLU A 189 19.61 0.47 5.36
CA GLU A 189 20.69 0.70 6.33
C GLU A 189 20.31 1.73 7.40
N ILE A 190 19.45 2.70 7.06
CA ILE A 190 19.10 3.82 7.93
C ILE A 190 17.58 3.85 8.07
N SER A 191 17.09 3.72 9.30
CA SER A 191 15.65 3.81 9.56
C SER A 191 15.10 5.19 9.17
N PHE A 192 13.95 5.23 8.52
CA PHE A 192 13.15 6.42 8.32
C PHE A 192 11.81 6.29 9.05
N ASP A 193 11.27 7.43 9.45
CA ASP A 193 9.99 7.47 10.14
C ASP A 193 8.84 7.52 9.13
N SER A 194 8.14 6.42 8.95
CA SER A 194 7.00 6.32 8.03
C SER A 194 5.84 7.26 8.40
N ALA A 195 5.67 7.57 9.68
CA ALA A 195 4.65 8.51 10.13
C ALA A 195 4.88 9.95 9.64
N ARG A 196 6.12 10.28 9.25
CA ARG A 196 6.51 11.57 8.70
C ARG A 196 6.63 11.58 7.17
N ALA A 197 6.55 10.39 6.55
CA ALA A 197 6.77 10.21 5.12
C ALA A 197 5.49 10.33 4.28
N PHE A 198 4.32 10.06 4.85
CA PHE A 198 3.06 9.93 4.12
C PHE A 198 1.99 10.87 4.68
N GLY A 199 1.33 11.62 3.79
CA GLY A 199 0.30 12.59 4.17
C GLY A 199 0.01 13.61 3.08
N ARG A 200 -0.75 14.62 3.43
CA ARG A 200 -1.05 15.75 2.54
C ARG A 200 0.17 16.66 2.38
N LYS A 201 0.17 17.48 1.34
CA LYS A 201 1.18 18.52 1.15
C LYS A 201 1.22 19.44 2.37
N GLY A 202 2.42 19.58 2.97
CA GLY A 202 2.63 20.36 4.18
C GLY A 202 2.52 19.58 5.50
N GLU A 203 2.10 18.33 5.47
CA GLU A 203 2.05 17.42 6.64
C GLU A 203 3.28 16.53 6.75
N VAL A 204 4.02 16.37 5.66
CA VAL A 204 5.17 15.46 5.56
C VAL A 204 6.50 16.17 5.77
N ASP A 205 7.49 15.46 6.28
CA ASP A 205 8.87 15.91 6.32
C ASP A 205 9.54 15.66 4.97
N PRO A 206 10.18 16.65 4.33
CA PRO A 206 10.70 16.48 2.98
C PRO A 206 11.74 15.36 2.81
N VAL A 207 12.55 15.07 3.84
CA VAL A 207 13.57 14.01 3.77
C VAL A 207 12.90 12.63 3.89
N HIS A 208 12.01 12.47 4.88
CA HIS A 208 11.27 11.23 5.05
C HIS A 208 10.33 10.97 3.87
N PHE A 209 9.71 12.01 3.33
CA PHE A 209 8.87 11.93 2.14
C PHE A 209 9.63 11.44 0.90
N LEU A 210 10.85 11.98 0.65
CA LEU A 210 11.68 11.56 -0.48
C LEU A 210 12.03 10.05 -0.38
N VAL A 211 12.48 9.61 0.80
CA VAL A 211 12.83 8.20 1.03
C VAL A 211 11.57 7.32 0.97
N GLY A 212 10.51 7.72 1.67
CA GLY A 212 9.25 6.96 1.72
C GLY A 212 8.57 6.86 0.37
N GLY A 213 8.60 7.91 -0.45
CA GLY A 213 8.04 7.93 -1.80
C GLY A 213 8.68 6.90 -2.75
N ILE A 214 9.93 6.52 -2.47
CA ILE A 214 10.67 5.54 -3.28
C ILE A 214 10.67 4.15 -2.60
N ALA A 215 11.08 4.08 -1.32
CA ALA A 215 11.25 2.80 -0.63
C ALA A 215 9.97 2.23 -0.03
N GLY A 216 8.92 3.02 0.07
CA GLY A 216 7.64 2.63 0.65
C GLY A 216 6.44 3.21 -0.10
N TRP A 217 6.49 3.27 -1.43
CA TRP A 217 5.44 3.86 -2.27
C TRP A 217 4.04 3.37 -1.86
N ALA A 218 3.08 4.29 -1.76
CA ALA A 218 1.71 4.04 -1.31
C ALA A 218 1.58 3.57 0.15
N GLY A 219 2.56 3.90 1.01
CA GLY A 219 2.43 3.74 2.45
C GLY A 219 1.26 4.59 2.99
N LEU A 220 0.57 4.11 4.03
CA LEU A 220 -0.55 4.85 4.62
C LEU A 220 -0.05 6.01 5.48
N PRO A 221 -0.75 7.15 5.47
CA PRO A 221 -0.56 8.20 6.48
C PRO A 221 -0.73 7.65 7.90
N ALA A 222 -0.05 8.26 8.87
CA ALA A 222 -0.01 7.76 10.25
C ALA A 222 -1.39 7.51 10.87
N HIS A 223 -2.39 8.34 10.58
CA HIS A 223 -3.77 8.13 11.04
C HIS A 223 -4.48 6.95 10.35
N GLY A 224 -3.97 6.48 9.21
CA GLY A 224 -4.49 5.30 8.51
C GLY A 224 -3.89 4.01 9.03
N ALA A 225 -2.56 3.97 9.22
CA ALA A 225 -1.88 2.84 9.85
C ALA A 225 -0.48 3.22 10.37
N ILE A 226 -0.06 2.57 11.45
CA ILE A 226 1.33 2.57 11.93
C ILE A 226 1.91 1.16 11.71
N TYR A 227 3.16 1.13 11.29
CA TYR A 227 3.91 -0.10 11.04
C TYR A 227 5.12 -0.18 11.97
N LEU A 228 5.21 -1.25 12.76
CA LEU A 228 6.37 -1.58 13.58
C LEU A 228 7.04 -2.80 12.94
N ILE A 229 8.16 -2.58 12.28
CA ILE A 229 8.90 -3.61 11.55
C ILE A 229 10.22 -3.84 12.26
N ASP A 230 10.46 -5.08 12.71
CA ASP A 230 11.65 -5.42 13.47
C ASP A 230 11.97 -6.92 13.34
N ALA A 231 13.06 -7.34 13.98
CA ALA A 231 13.45 -8.72 14.15
C ALA A 231 13.79 -8.98 15.62
N VAL A 232 13.71 -10.22 16.06
CA VAL A 232 14.12 -10.60 17.42
C VAL A 232 15.63 -10.87 17.47
N ASP A 233 16.25 -10.70 18.64
CA ASP A 233 17.69 -10.92 18.83
C ASP A 233 18.13 -12.36 18.46
N GLN A 234 17.33 -13.35 18.81
CA GLN A 234 17.61 -14.76 18.51
C GLN A 234 16.58 -15.33 17.52
N ASN A 235 16.71 -14.91 16.25
CA ASN A 235 15.85 -15.35 15.16
C ASN A 235 16.35 -16.62 14.45
N ASP A 236 16.72 -17.64 15.23
CA ASP A 236 17.31 -18.90 14.76
C ASP A 236 16.28 -19.87 14.13
N GLY A 237 15.00 -19.47 14.07
CA GLY A 237 13.91 -20.30 13.57
C GLY A 237 13.51 -21.46 14.52
N LYS A 238 14.00 -21.48 15.75
CA LYS A 238 13.77 -22.54 16.75
C LYS A 238 13.31 -21.99 18.08
N THR A 239 13.93 -20.91 18.54
CA THR A 239 13.57 -20.24 19.80
C THR A 239 12.15 -19.72 19.70
N PRO A 240 11.20 -20.18 20.54
CA PRO A 240 9.83 -19.68 20.50
C PRO A 240 9.72 -18.31 21.15
N TYR A 241 8.88 -17.47 20.58
CA TYR A 241 8.55 -16.15 21.07
C TYR A 241 7.04 -16.00 21.25
N ALA A 242 6.63 -15.03 22.04
CA ALA A 242 5.23 -14.64 22.15
C ALA A 242 5.09 -13.14 22.40
N VAL A 243 3.94 -12.63 22.04
CA VAL A 243 3.45 -11.32 22.43
C VAL A 243 2.02 -11.46 22.94
N THR A 244 1.72 -10.78 24.04
CA THR A 244 0.34 -10.67 24.56
C THR A 244 -0.07 -9.20 24.53
N ALA A 245 -1.13 -8.89 23.80
CA ALA A 245 -1.68 -7.57 23.69
C ALA A 245 -3.12 -7.52 24.18
N LYS A 246 -3.47 -6.43 24.86
CA LYS A 246 -4.82 -6.17 25.38
C LYS A 246 -5.16 -4.71 25.21
N ASP A 247 -6.42 -4.44 24.88
CA ASP A 247 -6.95 -3.07 24.76
C ASP A 247 -6.08 -2.18 23.85
N VAL A 248 -5.62 -2.74 22.73
CA VAL A 248 -4.80 -2.01 21.74
C VAL A 248 -5.63 -0.83 21.20
N PRO A 249 -5.14 0.44 21.32
CA PRO A 249 -5.94 1.60 21.00
C PRO A 249 -5.99 1.89 19.50
N VAL A 250 -6.68 1.04 18.76
CA VAL A 250 -7.02 1.19 17.33
C VAL A 250 -8.53 1.21 17.15
N ASP A 251 -9.02 1.90 16.10
CA ASP A 251 -10.45 1.92 15.77
C ASP A 251 -10.82 0.83 14.76
N ALA A 252 -9.84 0.29 13.99
CA ALA A 252 -10.05 -0.83 13.10
C ALA A 252 -9.53 -2.12 13.70
N PHE A 253 -8.32 -2.52 13.35
CA PHE A 253 -7.71 -3.77 13.81
C PHE A 253 -6.20 -3.65 13.90
N TRP A 254 -5.56 -4.62 14.57
CA TRP A 254 -4.12 -4.78 14.57
C TRP A 254 -3.72 -6.19 14.17
N SER A 255 -2.53 -6.35 13.61
CA SER A 255 -2.02 -7.66 13.20
C SER A 255 -0.53 -7.82 13.45
N VAL A 256 -0.08 -9.08 13.54
CA VAL A 256 1.33 -9.48 13.52
C VAL A 256 1.52 -10.43 12.35
N THR A 257 2.43 -10.08 11.44
CA THR A 257 2.78 -10.92 10.29
C THR A 257 4.26 -11.29 10.36
N ILE A 258 4.58 -12.54 10.06
CA ILE A 258 5.94 -13.08 10.05
C ILE A 258 6.45 -13.20 8.61
N TYR A 259 7.72 -12.87 8.43
CA TYR A 259 8.44 -12.97 7.16
C TYR A 259 9.76 -13.73 7.36
N ASN A 260 10.23 -14.37 6.31
CA ASN A 260 11.55 -14.99 6.27
C ASN A 260 12.69 -13.94 6.24
N ALA A 261 13.93 -14.41 6.17
CA ALA A 261 15.13 -13.57 6.13
C ALA A 261 15.13 -12.56 4.95
N ASP A 262 14.47 -12.90 3.85
CA ASP A 262 14.38 -12.07 2.65
C ASP A 262 13.16 -11.12 2.67
N GLY A 263 12.32 -11.19 3.71
CA GLY A 263 11.14 -10.32 3.88
C GLY A 263 9.86 -10.85 3.22
N TYR A 264 9.81 -12.11 2.82
CA TYR A 264 8.65 -12.76 2.22
C TYR A 264 7.95 -13.69 3.20
N MET A 265 6.64 -13.85 3.07
CA MET A 265 5.90 -14.89 3.76
C MET A 265 6.20 -16.25 3.12
N GLU A 266 6.35 -17.29 3.95
CA GLU A 266 6.60 -18.64 3.47
C GLU A 266 5.37 -19.53 3.68
N PRO A 267 5.00 -20.37 2.69
CA PRO A 267 4.04 -21.45 2.91
C PRO A 267 4.51 -22.35 4.05
N ASN A 268 3.59 -22.73 4.94
CA ASN A 268 3.88 -23.62 6.06
C ASN A 268 2.70 -24.57 6.33
N ASP A 269 2.93 -25.63 7.11
CA ASP A 269 1.95 -26.68 7.34
C ASP A 269 0.69 -26.20 8.09
N LEU A 270 0.76 -25.09 8.81
CA LEU A 270 -0.40 -24.47 9.47
C LEU A 270 -1.16 -23.51 8.57
N GLY A 271 -0.62 -23.17 7.39
CA GLY A 271 -1.20 -22.17 6.47
C GLY A 271 -1.32 -20.78 7.11
N ARG A 272 -0.44 -20.46 8.08
CA ARG A 272 -0.53 -19.21 8.87
C ARG A 272 0.78 -18.45 8.86
N ASN A 273 0.74 -17.22 8.36
CA ASN A 273 1.84 -16.26 8.40
C ASN A 273 1.50 -15.04 9.24
N ASN A 274 0.24 -14.90 9.65
CA ASN A 274 -0.21 -13.80 10.49
C ASN A 274 -1.35 -14.19 11.43
N TYR A 275 -1.55 -13.36 12.44
CA TYR A 275 -2.77 -13.25 13.22
C TYR A 275 -3.11 -11.78 13.45
N ASN A 276 -4.39 -11.51 13.57
CA ASN A 276 -4.93 -10.20 13.94
C ASN A 276 -5.95 -10.37 15.07
N ASN A 277 -6.40 -9.26 15.67
CA ASN A 277 -7.35 -9.30 16.79
C ASN A 277 -8.76 -9.81 16.43
N VAL A 278 -9.06 -10.02 15.16
CA VAL A 278 -10.34 -10.57 14.70
C VAL A 278 -10.23 -12.08 14.51
N THR A 279 -9.11 -12.57 13.97
CA THR A 279 -8.91 -14.00 13.65
C THR A 279 -8.22 -14.79 14.74
N ALA A 280 -7.60 -14.12 15.70
CA ALA A 280 -6.94 -14.78 16.84
C ALA A 280 -7.95 -15.18 17.91
N GLU A 281 -7.70 -16.34 18.54
CA GLU A 281 -8.46 -16.80 19.70
C GLU A 281 -8.06 -15.98 20.94
N PRO A 282 -9.01 -15.32 21.64
CA PRO A 282 -8.69 -14.52 22.82
C PRO A 282 -8.47 -15.42 24.06
N ASN A 283 -7.65 -14.95 24.99
CA ASN A 283 -7.51 -15.51 26.32
C ASN A 283 -8.77 -15.23 27.18
N ASP A 284 -8.91 -15.92 28.32
CA ASP A 284 -10.05 -15.76 29.24
C ASP A 284 -10.25 -14.32 29.74
N ASP A 285 -9.18 -13.52 29.79
CA ASP A 285 -9.22 -12.12 30.23
C ASP A 285 -9.44 -11.13 29.09
N GLY A 286 -9.66 -11.63 27.86
CA GLY A 286 -9.84 -10.84 26.64
C GLY A 286 -8.54 -10.32 26.02
N SER A 287 -7.39 -10.62 26.56
CA SER A 287 -6.10 -10.38 25.87
C SER A 287 -5.91 -11.38 24.73
N ILE A 288 -5.02 -11.07 23.79
CA ILE A 288 -4.65 -11.96 22.69
C ILE A 288 -3.16 -12.26 22.81
N THR A 289 -2.83 -13.56 22.86
CA THR A 289 -1.45 -14.02 22.78
C THR A 289 -1.19 -14.62 21.41
N ILE A 290 -0.17 -14.11 20.72
CA ILE A 290 0.33 -14.66 19.46
C ILE A 290 1.69 -15.29 19.73
N HIS A 291 1.84 -16.54 19.29
CA HIS A 291 3.08 -17.32 19.41
C HIS A 291 3.81 -17.34 18.06
N MET A 292 5.12 -17.21 18.07
CA MET A 292 6.01 -17.32 16.93
C MET A 292 7.03 -18.42 17.18
N GLY A 293 6.96 -19.51 16.41
CA GLY A 293 7.75 -20.71 16.63
C GLY A 293 7.24 -21.62 17.76
N GLY A 294 7.75 -22.86 17.81
CA GLY A 294 7.33 -23.86 18.81
C GLY A 294 5.89 -24.33 18.64
N CYS A 295 5.36 -24.34 17.41
CA CYS A 295 3.96 -24.65 17.13
C CYS A 295 3.61 -26.15 17.23
N ASP A 296 4.59 -27.03 17.40
CA ASP A 296 4.41 -28.49 17.42
C ASP A 296 3.60 -29.01 18.65
N ASP A 297 3.48 -28.20 19.69
CA ASP A 297 2.71 -28.51 20.88
C ASP A 297 1.20 -28.22 20.78
N GLY A 298 0.76 -27.66 19.61
CA GLY A 298 -0.64 -27.37 19.34
C GLY A 298 -1.16 -26.11 20.02
N ARG A 299 -0.26 -25.22 20.48
CA ARG A 299 -0.67 -23.92 21.05
C ARG A 299 -1.45 -23.08 20.05
N VAL A 300 -2.45 -22.36 20.54
CA VAL A 300 -3.31 -21.50 19.73
C VAL A 300 -2.55 -20.27 19.23
N ASN A 301 -3.03 -19.65 18.16
CA ASN A 301 -2.47 -18.44 17.55
C ASN A 301 -0.96 -18.56 17.27
N CYS A 302 -0.51 -19.72 16.78
CA CYS A 302 0.90 -19.97 16.52
C CYS A 302 1.26 -19.79 15.04
N ILE A 303 2.32 -19.02 14.79
CA ILE A 303 2.90 -18.79 13.46
C ILE A 303 4.25 -19.50 13.39
N PRO A 304 4.47 -20.46 12.47
CA PRO A 304 5.78 -21.04 12.24
C PRO A 304 6.81 -19.98 11.81
N VAL A 305 8.05 -20.17 12.25
CA VAL A 305 9.17 -19.25 11.94
C VAL A 305 10.32 -20.01 11.30
N THR A 306 11.10 -19.31 10.47
CA THR A 306 12.29 -19.83 9.80
C THR A 306 13.54 -19.06 10.26
N PRO A 307 14.77 -19.59 10.10
CA PRO A 307 15.97 -18.86 10.49
C PRO A 307 16.05 -17.49 9.80
N GLY A 308 16.40 -16.46 10.55
CA GLY A 308 16.49 -15.08 10.05
C GLY A 308 15.14 -14.35 9.96
N TRP A 309 14.07 -14.89 10.51
CA TRP A 309 12.74 -14.28 10.43
C TRP A 309 12.67 -12.88 11.03
N SER A 310 11.75 -12.11 10.49
CA SER A 310 11.38 -10.76 10.95
C SER A 310 9.86 -10.65 11.05
N TYR A 311 9.38 -9.57 11.65
CA TYR A 311 7.94 -9.35 11.80
C TYR A 311 7.52 -7.94 11.44
N ALA A 312 6.24 -7.78 11.14
CA ALA A 312 5.57 -6.49 11.09
C ALA A 312 4.32 -6.52 11.97
N VAL A 313 4.25 -5.59 12.92
CA VAL A 313 3.00 -5.24 13.59
C VAL A 313 2.35 -4.11 12.81
N ARG A 314 1.07 -4.27 12.49
CA ARG A 314 0.28 -3.24 11.82
C ARG A 314 -0.85 -2.79 12.74
N LEU A 315 -0.99 -1.47 12.92
CA LEU A 315 -1.99 -0.84 13.78
C LEU A 315 -2.86 0.05 12.88
N TYR A 316 -4.03 -0.45 12.46
CA TYR A 316 -4.93 0.25 11.53
C TYR A 316 -5.88 1.18 12.27
N GLN A 317 -6.01 2.42 11.77
CA GLN A 317 -6.73 3.52 12.42
C GLN A 317 -6.26 3.71 13.89
N PRO A 318 -4.94 3.95 14.10
CA PRO A 318 -4.40 4.11 15.44
C PRO A 318 -4.99 5.34 16.11
N ARG A 319 -5.36 5.19 17.39
CA ARG A 319 -5.82 6.30 18.22
C ARG A 319 -4.65 7.16 18.67
N LYS A 320 -5.01 8.30 19.30
CA LYS A 320 -4.04 9.31 19.74
C LYS A 320 -2.92 8.74 20.60
N GLU A 321 -3.20 7.76 21.44
CA GLU A 321 -2.23 7.16 22.37
C GLU A 321 -1.07 6.47 21.64
N ILE A 322 -1.33 5.90 20.46
CA ILE A 322 -0.28 5.34 19.58
C ILE A 322 0.46 6.48 18.87
N LEU A 323 -0.30 7.46 18.35
CA LEU A 323 0.26 8.54 17.54
C LEU A 323 1.17 9.48 18.33
N ASP A 324 0.88 9.71 19.61
CA ASP A 324 1.69 10.57 20.50
C ASP A 324 2.72 9.79 21.33
N GLY A 325 2.78 8.46 21.17
CA GLY A 325 3.74 7.59 21.84
C GLY A 325 3.45 7.34 23.32
N SER A 326 2.27 7.74 23.84
CA SER A 326 1.88 7.43 25.23
C SER A 326 1.51 5.97 25.45
N TRP A 327 1.23 5.24 24.36
CA TRP A 327 1.07 3.80 24.34
C TRP A 327 1.99 3.18 23.29
N THR A 328 2.60 2.06 23.62
CA THR A 328 3.46 1.29 22.72
C THR A 328 3.00 -0.15 22.65
N PHE A 329 3.11 -0.77 21.48
CA PHE A 329 2.80 -2.19 21.32
C PHE A 329 3.71 -3.04 22.21
N PRO A 330 3.20 -4.09 22.87
CA PRO A 330 3.99 -4.94 23.73
C PRO A 330 5.17 -5.59 23.02
N GLU A 331 6.27 -5.74 23.73
CA GLU A 331 7.48 -6.35 23.21
C GLU A 331 7.28 -7.86 22.95
N ILE A 332 7.78 -8.33 21.81
CA ILE A 332 7.85 -9.76 21.48
C ILE A 332 9.00 -10.38 22.26
N LYS A 333 8.73 -11.36 23.13
CA LYS A 333 9.70 -11.95 24.06
C LYS A 333 9.86 -13.45 23.86
N PRO A 334 11.08 -14.00 24.10
CA PRO A 334 11.26 -15.43 24.10
C PRO A 334 10.40 -16.07 25.21
N VAL A 335 9.85 -17.25 24.92
CA VAL A 335 9.10 -18.06 25.87
C VAL A 335 9.84 -19.37 26.12
N ASN A 336 9.81 -19.85 27.38
CA ASN A 336 10.46 -21.08 27.79
C ASN A 336 9.59 -22.30 27.48
#